data_57266d5ab868535a4ced3dd25f8fd52e
#
_entry.id   57266d5ab868535a4ced3dd25f8fd52e
#
_cell.length_a   1.000
_cell.length_b   1.000
_cell.length_c   1.000
_cell.angle_alpha   90.00
_cell.angle_beta   90.00
_cell.angle_gamma   90.00
#
_symmetry.space_group_name_H-M   'P 1'
#
loop_
_entity.id
_entity.type
_entity.pdbx_description
1 polymer ?
#
loop_
_entity_poly.entity_id
_entity_poly.type
_entity_poly.pdbx_seq_one_letter_code
_entity_poly.pdbx_strand_id
1 'polypeptide(L)'
;MLRNIITVLIITLASPAVTQDLKPILLKDGANAYETEAINSAMSELIADTFKYYAENFHPFMSSPSCTDKTVECRGNLTFNINFKAASVDLDSDGINEVIVYYNAPGYCGSGGCTSYILAQRYMDNNWVILGEFSPGSRPSISSLMTNGHYNIHHKGKSESYKCQYDGEIYSCKKG
;
A
#
# COMPACT_ATOMS: atom_id res chain seq x y z
N MET A 1 47.07 17.65 -53.55
CA MET A 1 46.75 17.48 -52.12
C MET A 1 45.26 17.14 -51.99
N LEU A 2 44.95 15.82 -51.89
CA LEU A 2 43.56 15.36 -51.68
C LEU A 2 43.29 15.33 -50.19
N ARG A 3 42.31 16.11 -49.73
CA ARG A 3 41.81 16.10 -48.36
C ARG A 3 40.71 15.04 -48.24
N ASN A 4 41.05 13.91 -47.60
CA ASN A 4 40.05 12.88 -47.25
C ASN A 4 39.14 13.43 -46.14
N ILE A 5 37.87 13.65 -46.47
CA ILE A 5 36.82 13.96 -45.51
C ILE A 5 36.30 12.63 -45.00
N ILE A 6 36.62 12.29 -43.74
CA ILE A 6 36.02 11.13 -43.05
C ILE A 6 34.67 11.58 -42.50
N THR A 7 33.60 11.13 -43.14
CA THR A 7 32.24 11.32 -42.63
C THR A 7 32.00 10.29 -41.53
N VAL A 8 31.97 10.72 -40.27
CA VAL A 8 31.60 9.87 -39.17
C VAL A 8 30.09 9.75 -39.11
N LEU A 9 29.58 8.59 -39.47
CA LEU A 9 28.15 8.25 -39.34
C LEU A 9 27.84 7.92 -37.86
N ILE A 10 27.22 8.85 -37.15
CA ILE A 10 26.75 8.61 -35.81
C ILE A 10 25.42 7.83 -35.89
N ILE A 11 25.49 6.52 -35.68
CA ILE A 11 24.29 5.68 -35.54
C ILE A 11 23.78 5.85 -34.10
N THR A 12 22.76 6.66 -33.91
CA THR A 12 22.02 6.71 -32.67
C THR A 12 21.17 5.43 -32.55
N LEU A 13 21.66 4.47 -31.79
CA LEU A 13 20.87 3.31 -31.38
C LEU A 13 19.78 3.80 -30.45
N ALA A 14 18.57 3.96 -30.96
CA ALA A 14 17.39 4.15 -30.12
C ALA A 14 17.26 2.89 -29.26
N SER A 15 17.46 3.02 -27.94
CA SER A 15 17.19 1.95 -27.02
C SER A 15 15.71 1.56 -27.13
N PRO A 16 15.37 0.27 -27.26
CA PRO A 16 13.98 -0.14 -27.29
C PRO A 16 13.33 0.32 -25.98
N ALA A 17 12.19 1.00 -26.09
CA ALA A 17 11.38 1.31 -24.91
C ALA A 17 11.02 -0.02 -24.24
N VAL A 18 11.55 -0.25 -23.04
CA VAL A 18 11.19 -1.40 -22.23
C VAL A 18 9.72 -1.21 -21.84
N THR A 19 8.84 -1.94 -22.50
CA THR A 19 7.42 -1.99 -22.11
C THR A 19 7.36 -2.62 -20.73
N GLN A 20 6.96 -1.83 -19.76
CA GLN A 20 6.82 -2.27 -18.38
C GLN A 20 5.59 -3.17 -18.28
N ASP A 21 5.82 -4.45 -17.99
CA ASP A 21 4.73 -5.39 -17.76
C ASP A 21 4.18 -5.15 -16.35
N LEU A 22 2.90 -4.76 -16.27
CA LEU A 22 2.20 -4.45 -15.02
C LEU A 22 1.18 -5.54 -14.72
N LYS A 23 1.38 -6.30 -13.64
CA LYS A 23 0.42 -7.28 -13.13
C LYS A 23 -0.49 -6.64 -12.08
N PRO A 24 -1.82 -6.61 -12.29
CA PRO A 24 -2.76 -6.10 -11.31
C PRO A 24 -2.70 -6.89 -10.00
N ILE A 25 -2.71 -6.19 -8.86
CA ILE A 25 -2.86 -6.78 -7.54
C ILE A 25 -4.37 -6.84 -7.24
N LEU A 26 -4.90 -8.04 -7.07
CA LEU A 26 -6.31 -8.27 -6.79
C LEU A 26 -6.55 -8.27 -5.28
N LEU A 27 -6.90 -7.11 -4.74
CA LEU A 27 -7.34 -7.00 -3.35
C LEU A 27 -8.72 -7.66 -3.18
N LYS A 28 -8.82 -8.59 -2.25
CA LYS A 28 -10.07 -9.29 -1.91
C LYS A 28 -10.69 -8.66 -0.67
N ASP A 29 -12.02 -8.70 -0.58
CA ASP A 29 -12.72 -8.30 0.63
C ASP A 29 -12.46 -9.33 1.74
N GLY A 30 -12.13 -8.82 2.93
CA GLY A 30 -11.67 -9.62 4.05
C GLY A 30 -10.17 -9.96 3.96
N ALA A 31 -9.71 -10.73 4.93
CA ALA A 31 -8.33 -11.20 5.02
C ALA A 31 -8.34 -12.69 5.42
N ASN A 32 -7.44 -13.48 4.85
CA ASN A 32 -7.21 -14.85 5.29
C ASN A 32 -6.44 -14.86 6.63
N ALA A 33 -6.15 -16.03 7.21
CA ALA A 33 -5.47 -16.13 8.50
C ALA A 33 -4.08 -15.47 8.51
N TYR A 34 -3.30 -15.66 7.45
CA TYR A 34 -1.97 -15.06 7.28
C TYR A 34 -2.05 -13.53 7.18
N GLU A 35 -2.92 -13.03 6.34
CA GLU A 35 -3.17 -11.59 6.17
C GLU A 35 -3.73 -10.96 7.46
N THR A 36 -4.58 -11.67 8.19
CA THR A 36 -5.11 -11.23 9.48
C THR A 36 -4.03 -11.12 10.53
N GLU A 37 -3.10 -12.07 10.58
CA GLU A 37 -1.93 -12.02 11.47
C GLU A 37 -1.06 -10.80 11.15
N ALA A 38 -0.74 -10.57 9.87
CA ALA A 38 0.03 -9.43 9.41
C ALA A 38 -0.62 -8.09 9.84
N ILE A 39 -1.93 -7.95 9.61
CA ILE A 39 -2.69 -6.75 9.94
C ILE A 39 -2.70 -6.53 11.46
N ASN A 40 -3.02 -7.55 12.24
CA ASN A 40 -3.08 -7.43 13.71
C ASN A 40 -1.72 -7.11 14.32
N SER A 41 -0.64 -7.64 13.76
CA SER A 41 0.71 -7.40 14.25
C SER A 41 1.21 -6.01 13.84
N ALA A 42 1.22 -5.70 12.53
CA ALA A 42 1.82 -4.46 12.03
C ALA A 42 0.95 -3.22 12.24
N MET A 43 -0.38 -3.36 12.30
CA MET A 43 -1.31 -2.23 12.29
C MET A 43 -2.08 -2.05 13.61
N SER A 44 -1.76 -2.80 14.67
CA SER A 44 -2.50 -2.77 15.94
C SER A 44 -2.59 -1.36 16.56
N GLU A 45 -1.50 -0.62 16.57
CA GLU A 45 -1.47 0.77 17.09
C GLU A 45 -2.30 1.71 16.23
N LEU A 46 -2.15 1.63 14.90
CA LEU A 46 -2.92 2.42 13.95
C LEU A 46 -4.43 2.18 14.10
N ILE A 47 -4.83 0.92 14.26
CA ILE A 47 -6.21 0.53 14.49
C ILE A 47 -6.72 1.08 15.84
N ALA A 48 -5.93 0.94 16.92
CA ALA A 48 -6.27 1.45 18.24
C ALA A 48 -6.41 2.97 18.24
N ASP A 49 -5.51 3.70 17.59
CA ASP A 49 -5.57 5.15 17.46
C ASP A 49 -6.79 5.61 16.66
N THR A 50 -7.15 4.85 15.63
CA THR A 50 -8.37 5.10 14.85
C THR A 50 -9.61 5.00 15.75
N PHE A 51 -9.74 3.94 16.53
CA PHE A 51 -10.85 3.78 17.47
C PHE A 51 -10.88 4.88 18.53
N LYS A 52 -9.72 5.23 19.08
CA LYS A 52 -9.60 6.31 20.07
C LYS A 52 -10.05 7.64 19.50
N TYR A 53 -9.55 8.02 18.33
CA TYR A 53 -9.92 9.27 17.64
C TYR A 53 -11.44 9.36 17.43
N TYR A 54 -12.08 8.28 17.03
CA TYR A 54 -13.53 8.24 16.83
C TYR A 54 -14.31 8.31 18.12
N ALA A 55 -13.87 7.60 19.15
CA ALA A 55 -14.49 7.68 20.46
C ALA A 55 -14.45 9.10 21.03
N GLU A 56 -13.36 9.82 20.82
CA GLU A 56 -13.18 11.18 21.35
C GLU A 56 -13.93 12.26 20.54
N ASN A 57 -13.98 12.13 19.20
CA ASN A 57 -14.45 13.21 18.33
C ASN A 57 -15.88 13.02 17.82
N PHE A 58 -16.39 11.80 17.76
CA PHE A 58 -17.70 11.50 17.18
C PHE A 58 -18.72 10.92 18.15
N HIS A 59 -18.31 10.65 19.39
CA HIS A 59 -19.19 10.14 20.46
C HIS A 59 -20.47 10.99 20.66
N PRO A 60 -20.46 12.33 20.58
CA PRO A 60 -21.67 13.13 20.76
C PRO A 60 -22.75 12.92 19.68
N PHE A 61 -22.34 12.53 18.49
CA PHE A 61 -23.24 12.33 17.35
C PHE A 61 -23.74 10.89 17.20
N MET A 62 -23.13 9.96 17.92
CA MET A 62 -23.43 8.54 17.85
C MET A 62 -24.02 7.99 19.15
N SER A 63 -24.40 8.88 20.08
CA SER A 63 -25.03 8.49 21.31
C SER A 63 -26.42 7.90 21.05
N SER A 64 -26.46 6.57 20.90
CA SER A 64 -27.69 5.86 21.27
C SER A 64 -27.98 6.19 22.75
N PRO A 65 -29.23 6.54 23.10
CA PRO A 65 -29.61 6.82 24.50
C PRO A 65 -29.26 5.68 25.48
N SER A 66 -28.97 4.50 25.00
CA SER A 66 -28.58 3.32 25.74
C SER A 66 -27.08 3.18 26.06
N CYS A 67 -26.23 4.05 25.48
CA CYS A 67 -24.78 4.00 25.70
C CYS A 67 -24.32 5.10 26.67
N THR A 68 -24.70 5.01 27.90
CA THR A 68 -24.22 5.91 28.98
C THR A 68 -22.91 5.45 29.60
N ASP A 69 -22.46 4.25 29.31
CA ASP A 69 -21.27 3.65 29.87
C ASP A 69 -20.16 3.45 28.82
N LYS A 70 -18.92 3.79 29.21
CA LYS A 70 -17.71 3.64 28.37
C LYS A 70 -17.25 2.18 28.25
N THR A 71 -18.15 1.23 28.37
CA THR A 71 -17.84 -0.20 28.35
C THR A 71 -17.56 -0.73 26.94
N VAL A 72 -16.89 -1.87 26.89
CA VAL A 72 -16.56 -2.60 25.64
C VAL A 72 -17.82 -2.93 24.84
N GLU A 73 -18.99 -3.12 25.49
CA GLU A 73 -20.28 -3.37 24.84
C GLU A 73 -20.81 -2.15 24.06
N CYS A 74 -20.63 -0.94 24.58
CA CYS A 74 -20.92 0.28 23.83
C CYS A 74 -19.95 0.49 22.67
N ARG A 75 -18.69 0.03 22.78
CA ARG A 75 -17.73 0.04 21.69
C ARG A 75 -18.09 -0.97 20.60
N GLY A 76 -18.69 -2.10 20.95
CA GLY A 76 -19.14 -3.13 20.00
C GLY A 76 -20.33 -2.68 19.13
N ASN A 77 -21.13 -1.72 19.61
CA ASN A 77 -22.23 -1.12 18.83
C ASN A 77 -21.80 0.10 17.98
N LEU A 78 -20.58 0.62 18.19
CA LEU A 78 -19.90 1.48 17.23
C LEU A 78 -19.37 0.57 16.11
N THR A 79 -20.26 0.07 15.27
CA THR A 79 -19.89 -0.61 14.01
C THR A 79 -19.26 0.40 13.07
N PHE A 80 -18.08 0.88 13.42
CA PHE A 80 -17.18 1.36 12.40
C PHE A 80 -16.82 0.12 11.59
N ASN A 81 -17.40 -0.01 10.42
CA ASN A 81 -16.95 -1.00 9.46
C ASN A 81 -15.54 -0.60 9.02
N ILE A 82 -14.53 -0.94 9.82
CA ILE A 82 -13.18 -1.01 9.34
C ILE A 82 -13.16 -2.23 8.43
N ASN A 83 -13.23 -1.98 7.14
CA ASN A 83 -13.15 -3.03 6.15
C ASN A 83 -11.73 -3.06 5.59
N PHE A 84 -11.13 -4.23 5.66
CA PHE A 84 -9.87 -4.50 4.99
C PHE A 84 -10.15 -5.19 3.64
N LYS A 85 -9.41 -4.77 2.62
CA LYS A 85 -9.15 -5.60 1.45
C LYS A 85 -7.68 -5.93 1.47
N ALA A 86 -7.35 -7.19 1.28
CA ALA A 86 -5.97 -7.64 1.35
C ALA A 86 -5.57 -8.47 0.14
N ALA A 87 -4.28 -8.51 -0.13
CA ALA A 87 -3.66 -9.43 -1.08
C ALA A 87 -2.25 -9.77 -0.60
N SER A 88 -1.93 -11.05 -0.65
CA SER A 88 -0.58 -11.56 -0.39
C SER A 88 0.19 -11.62 -1.71
N VAL A 89 1.41 -11.10 -1.72
CA VAL A 89 2.26 -11.00 -2.91
C VAL A 89 3.73 -10.99 -2.52
N ASP A 90 4.54 -11.80 -3.18
CA ASP A 90 5.98 -11.85 -3.01
C ASP A 90 6.62 -10.66 -3.77
N LEU A 91 7.02 -9.63 -3.03
CA LEU A 91 7.55 -8.39 -3.60
C LEU A 91 9.07 -8.38 -3.76
N ASP A 92 9.80 -9.29 -3.11
CA ASP A 92 11.26 -9.37 -3.17
C ASP A 92 11.80 -10.70 -3.73
N SER A 93 10.90 -11.62 -4.06
CA SER A 93 11.21 -12.95 -4.61
C SER A 93 11.96 -13.86 -3.61
N ASP A 94 11.73 -13.68 -2.32
CA ASP A 94 12.31 -14.53 -1.27
C ASP A 94 11.45 -15.76 -0.93
N GLY A 95 10.21 -15.81 -1.47
CA GLY A 95 9.23 -16.88 -1.27
C GLY A 95 8.32 -16.65 -0.05
N ILE A 96 8.50 -15.53 0.69
CA ILE A 96 7.62 -15.08 1.75
C ILE A 96 6.78 -13.93 1.19
N ASN A 97 5.45 -14.02 1.33
CA ASN A 97 4.61 -12.97 0.78
C ASN A 97 4.52 -11.76 1.71
N GLU A 98 4.67 -10.57 1.14
CA GLU A 98 4.17 -9.34 1.73
C GLU A 98 2.64 -9.28 1.66
N VAL A 99 2.05 -8.46 2.52
CA VAL A 99 0.61 -8.22 2.52
C VAL A 99 0.31 -6.78 2.17
N ILE A 100 -0.41 -6.58 1.08
CA ILE A 100 -0.93 -5.26 0.72
C ILE A 100 -2.34 -5.14 1.26
N VAL A 101 -2.55 -4.14 2.12
CA VAL A 101 -3.80 -3.89 2.83
C VAL A 101 -4.40 -2.58 2.38
N TYR A 102 -5.63 -2.61 1.88
CA TYR A 102 -6.44 -1.43 1.68
C TYR A 102 -7.24 -1.17 2.96
N TYR A 103 -6.91 -0.08 3.64
CA TYR A 103 -7.47 0.27 4.93
C TYR A 103 -8.67 1.21 4.76
N ASN A 104 -9.86 0.63 4.71
CA ASN A 104 -11.11 1.38 4.61
C ASN A 104 -11.61 1.71 6.02
N ALA A 105 -11.06 2.78 6.57
CA ALA A 105 -11.48 3.32 7.84
C ALA A 105 -11.78 4.82 7.69
N PRO A 106 -12.71 5.36 8.47
CA PRO A 106 -12.96 6.77 8.48
C PRO A 106 -11.68 7.54 8.83
N GLY A 107 -11.45 8.73 8.25
CA GLY A 107 -10.19 9.49 8.39
C GLY A 107 -9.06 9.04 7.48
N TYR A 108 -9.07 7.78 7.03
CA TYR A 108 -8.07 7.22 6.11
C TYR A 108 -8.57 7.14 4.67
N CYS A 109 -9.80 7.56 4.43
CA CYS A 109 -10.42 7.60 3.11
C CYS A 109 -10.74 9.03 2.71
N GLY A 110 -10.52 9.35 1.44
CA GLY A 110 -10.86 10.64 0.85
C GLY A 110 -11.43 10.48 -0.56
N SER A 111 -11.54 11.58 -1.30
CA SER A 111 -12.03 11.56 -2.69
C SER A 111 -11.15 10.74 -3.65
N GLY A 112 -9.92 10.44 -3.26
CA GLY A 112 -8.96 9.60 -3.99
C GLY A 112 -9.01 8.11 -3.63
N GLY A 113 -9.80 7.71 -2.64
CA GLY A 113 -9.82 6.36 -2.07
C GLY A 113 -9.32 6.33 -0.63
N CYS A 114 -8.99 5.15 -0.13
CA CYS A 114 -8.46 4.95 1.22
C CYS A 114 -6.97 4.64 1.17
N THR A 115 -6.26 4.79 2.27
CA THR A 115 -4.83 4.47 2.36
C THR A 115 -4.59 2.97 2.24
N SER A 116 -3.56 2.60 1.52
CA SER A 116 -3.06 1.23 1.49
C SER A 116 -1.70 1.14 2.14
N TYR A 117 -1.45 0.03 2.80
CA TYR A 117 -0.20 -0.29 3.48
C TYR A 117 0.43 -1.52 2.87
N ILE A 118 1.76 -1.54 2.86
CA ILE A 118 2.57 -2.72 2.51
C ILE A 118 3.13 -3.24 3.82
N LEU A 119 2.78 -4.46 4.17
CA LEU A 119 3.24 -5.12 5.38
C LEU A 119 4.21 -6.23 5.01
N ALA A 120 5.33 -6.32 5.70
CA ALA A 120 6.31 -7.38 5.54
C ALA A 120 6.73 -7.97 6.87
N GLN A 121 7.13 -9.22 6.85
CA GLN A 121 7.70 -9.89 8.00
C GLN A 121 9.20 -9.66 8.05
N ARG A 122 9.71 -9.13 9.16
CA ARG A 122 11.15 -8.96 9.34
C ARG A 122 11.83 -10.30 9.53
N TYR A 123 12.90 -10.54 8.77
CA TYR A 123 13.67 -11.78 8.79
C TYR A 123 14.25 -12.12 10.18
N MET A 124 14.62 -11.10 10.98
CA MET A 124 15.35 -11.34 12.24
C MET A 124 14.46 -11.81 13.40
N ASP A 125 13.23 -11.37 13.47
CA ASP A 125 12.34 -11.60 14.61
C ASP A 125 10.94 -12.06 14.23
N ASN A 126 10.70 -12.26 12.93
CA ASN A 126 9.40 -12.61 12.34
C ASN A 126 8.27 -11.61 12.66
N ASN A 127 8.61 -10.41 13.15
CA ASN A 127 7.62 -9.38 13.41
C ASN A 127 7.15 -8.71 12.13
N TRP A 128 5.87 -8.49 12.03
CA TRP A 128 5.30 -7.72 10.94
C TRP A 128 5.53 -6.23 11.12
N VAL A 129 5.89 -5.55 10.04
CA VAL A 129 6.14 -4.11 9.99
C VAL A 129 5.49 -3.48 8.77
N ILE A 130 5.21 -2.19 8.85
CA ILE A 130 4.76 -1.40 7.70
C ILE A 130 6.00 -0.99 6.90
N LEU A 131 6.13 -1.50 5.67
CA LEU A 131 7.18 -1.10 4.74
C LEU A 131 6.84 0.15 3.94
N GLY A 132 5.59 0.59 3.94
CA GLY A 132 5.20 1.80 3.24
C GLY A 132 3.71 1.98 3.17
N GLU A 133 3.33 3.20 2.79
CA GLU A 133 1.94 3.57 2.58
C GLU A 133 1.77 4.27 1.25
N PHE A 134 0.62 4.13 0.65
CA PHE A 134 0.24 4.87 -0.54
C PHE A 134 -1.27 5.12 -0.58
N SER A 135 -1.64 6.27 -1.13
CA SER A 135 -3.05 6.65 -1.32
C SER A 135 -3.54 6.06 -2.64
N PRO A 136 -4.40 5.08 -2.62
CA PRO A 136 -4.87 4.47 -3.84
C PRO A 136 -6.06 5.23 -4.40
N GLY A 137 -5.97 5.66 -5.62
CA GLY A 137 -7.14 5.98 -6.42
C GLY A 137 -7.67 4.77 -7.17
N SER A 138 -6.87 3.72 -7.30
CA SER A 138 -7.20 2.55 -8.11
C SER A 138 -6.38 1.33 -7.69
N ARG A 139 -6.65 0.23 -8.37
CA ARG A 139 -5.99 -1.05 -8.14
C ARG A 139 -4.47 -0.92 -8.31
N PRO A 140 -3.69 -1.26 -7.29
CA PRO A 140 -2.24 -1.31 -7.43
C PRO A 140 -1.84 -2.42 -8.40
N SER A 141 -0.69 -2.27 -9.01
CA SER A 141 -0.09 -3.27 -9.90
C SER A 141 1.41 -3.38 -9.63
N ILE A 142 1.94 -4.59 -9.78
CA ILE A 142 3.36 -4.87 -9.66
C ILE A 142 4.00 -4.70 -11.03
N SER A 143 5.14 -4.02 -11.05
CA SER A 143 6.01 -3.92 -12.20
C SER A 143 6.93 -5.13 -12.30
N SER A 144 7.36 -5.48 -13.50
CA SER A 144 8.48 -6.41 -13.70
C SER A 144 9.85 -5.84 -13.30
N LEU A 145 9.93 -4.54 -13.01
CA LEU A 145 11.17 -3.87 -12.60
C LEU A 145 11.29 -3.86 -11.07
N MET A 146 12.50 -4.15 -10.60
CA MET A 146 12.87 -4.11 -9.18
C MET A 146 13.73 -2.89 -8.87
N THR A 147 13.64 -2.41 -7.64
CA THR A 147 14.52 -1.41 -7.06
C THR A 147 14.95 -1.91 -5.68
N ASN A 148 16.25 -1.97 -5.44
CA ASN A 148 16.83 -2.51 -4.18
C ASN A 148 16.27 -3.88 -3.78
N GLY A 149 16.11 -4.78 -4.77
CA GLY A 149 15.64 -6.15 -4.55
C GLY A 149 14.13 -6.32 -4.46
N HIS A 150 13.33 -5.24 -4.53
CA HIS A 150 11.88 -5.30 -4.43
C HIS A 150 11.22 -4.81 -5.72
N TYR A 151 10.13 -5.46 -6.13
CA TYR A 151 9.32 -5.04 -7.28
C TYR A 151 8.69 -3.68 -7.04
N ASN A 152 8.74 -2.83 -8.06
CA ASN A 152 8.08 -1.54 -8.01
C ASN A 152 6.56 -1.71 -8.06
N ILE A 153 5.85 -0.87 -7.30
CA ILE A 153 4.40 -0.84 -7.29
C ILE A 153 3.94 0.40 -8.05
N HIS A 154 2.98 0.21 -8.93
CA HIS A 154 2.30 1.30 -9.62
C HIS A 154 0.87 1.39 -9.14
N HIS A 155 0.40 2.60 -8.93
CA HIS A 155 -1.00 2.84 -8.66
C HIS A 155 -1.47 4.11 -9.38
N LYS A 156 -2.74 4.15 -9.70
CA LYS A 156 -3.35 5.28 -10.36
C LYS A 156 -4.23 6.02 -9.37
N GLY A 157 -3.88 7.28 -9.09
CA GLY A 157 -4.77 8.20 -8.41
C GLY A 157 -5.89 8.69 -9.34
N LYS A 158 -6.70 9.62 -8.88
CA LYS A 158 -7.85 10.13 -9.63
C LYS A 158 -7.46 10.75 -10.98
N SER A 159 -6.34 11.48 -11.02
CA SER A 159 -5.83 12.18 -12.22
C SER A 159 -4.36 11.89 -12.52
N GLU A 160 -3.68 11.16 -11.67
CA GLU A 160 -2.24 11.00 -11.71
C GLU A 160 -1.85 9.55 -11.49
N SER A 161 -0.73 9.16 -12.09
CA SER A 161 -0.11 7.87 -11.84
C SER A 161 1.05 8.04 -10.86
N TYR A 162 1.28 7.03 -10.04
CA TYR A 162 2.36 7.01 -9.07
C TYR A 162 3.16 5.73 -9.21
N LYS A 163 4.45 5.86 -8.95
CA LYS A 163 5.38 4.76 -8.87
C LYS A 163 5.98 4.71 -7.46
N CYS A 164 5.81 3.60 -6.78
CA CYS A 164 6.41 3.34 -5.48
C CYS A 164 7.62 2.43 -5.65
N GLN A 165 8.74 2.82 -5.08
CA GLN A 165 10.00 2.10 -5.14
C GLN A 165 10.52 1.90 -3.71
N TYR A 166 11.10 0.73 -3.47
CA TYR A 166 11.76 0.44 -2.21
C TYR A 166 13.13 1.13 -2.17
N ASP A 167 13.42 1.90 -1.14
CA ASP A 167 14.70 2.64 -1.02
C ASP A 167 15.79 1.89 -0.24
N GLY A 168 15.46 0.75 0.33
CA GLY A 168 16.30 -0.09 1.18
C GLY A 168 15.74 -0.21 2.60
N GLU A 169 14.78 0.66 2.96
CA GLU A 169 14.10 0.65 4.26
C GLU A 169 12.58 0.65 4.10
N ILE A 170 12.06 1.51 3.22
CA ILE A 170 10.61 1.66 3.00
C ILE A 170 10.29 1.85 1.52
N TYR A 171 9.01 1.66 1.18
CA TYR A 171 8.49 2.07 -0.13
C TYR A 171 8.13 3.55 -0.14
N SER A 172 8.74 4.28 -1.07
CA SER A 172 8.47 5.70 -1.31
C SER A 172 7.80 5.90 -2.66
N CYS A 173 6.68 6.63 -2.68
CA CYS A 173 5.89 6.86 -3.89
C CYS A 173 6.14 8.24 -4.47
N LYS A 174 6.35 8.30 -5.79
CA LYS A 174 6.51 9.54 -6.55
C LYS A 174 5.53 9.55 -7.71
N LYS A 175 5.12 10.73 -8.12
CA LYS A 175 4.36 10.93 -9.34
C LYS A 175 5.17 10.42 -10.53
N GLY A 176 4.56 9.57 -11.35
CA GLY A 176 5.14 8.97 -12.53
C GLY A 176 4.77 9.72 -13.80
#